data_b5c8885377d224d3d160b40a74c92d36
#
_entry.id   b5c8885377d224d3d160b40a74c92d36
#
_cell.length_a   1.000
_cell.length_b   1.000
_cell.length_c   1.000
_cell.angle_alpha   90.00
_cell.angle_beta   90.00
_cell.angle_gamma   90.00
#
_symmetry.space_group_name_H-M   'P 1'
#
loop_
_entity.id
_entity.type
_entity.pdbx_description
1 polymer ?
#
loop_
_entity_poly.entity_id
_entity_poly.type
_entity_poly.pdbx_seq_one_letter_code
_entity_poly.pdbx_strand_id
1 'polypeptide(L)'
;MRTKRLSSMVALAAAICVSAPHQLRAGGPSTSASVRGVVHFEGKVPVSKPVSMASDPVCAKQHAGPLVTQEVLADPKGDLQNVVVFVSEGLGDRAFDPPADPVVVEQKGCMYQPHVLAVRANQKLQLVNDDATSHNIHPQPANNREWNKAEPPGSKMEESFAREEVAIPVKCNVHPWMRGYIAVFKHPFFAVTGKDGSFDLSNLPPGTYTIKAWHEKLGTSSQTVTIGANETKEISFVFKGM
;
A
#
# COMPACT_ATOMS: atom_id res chain seq x y z
N MET A 1 -67.85 63.06 13.89
CA MET A 1 -67.10 61.90 13.30
C MET A 1 -65.63 62.27 13.27
N ARG A 2 -64.82 61.68 14.15
CA ARG A 2 -63.37 61.96 14.25
C ARG A 2 -62.61 60.81 13.63
N THR A 3 -61.92 61.03 12.53
CA THR A 3 -61.04 60.11 11.85
C THR A 3 -59.66 60.15 12.51
N LYS A 4 -59.28 59.04 13.11
CA LYS A 4 -57.91 58.77 13.63
C LYS A 4 -56.98 58.33 12.50
N ARG A 5 -55.93 59.08 12.27
CA ARG A 5 -54.81 58.71 11.38
C ARG A 5 -53.84 57.79 12.15
N LEU A 6 -53.60 56.63 11.63
CA LEU A 6 -52.58 55.69 12.15
C LEU A 6 -51.27 56.00 11.42
N SER A 7 -50.24 56.39 12.16
CA SER A 7 -48.88 56.56 11.61
C SER A 7 -48.13 55.22 11.75
N SER A 8 -47.76 54.64 10.63
CA SER A 8 -46.89 53.49 10.60
C SER A 8 -45.42 53.91 10.67
N MET A 9 -44.75 53.57 11.77
CA MET A 9 -43.30 53.64 11.88
C MET A 9 -42.66 52.42 11.21
N VAL A 10 -41.90 52.64 10.15
CA VAL A 10 -41.05 51.62 9.49
C VAL A 10 -39.71 51.63 10.25
N ALA A 11 -39.43 50.55 10.94
CA ALA A 11 -38.13 50.31 11.57
C ALA A 11 -37.17 49.71 10.54
N LEU A 12 -36.13 50.47 10.19
CA LEU A 12 -35.05 50.03 9.30
C LEU A 12 -34.02 49.24 10.10
N ALA A 13 -34.02 47.89 9.97
CA ALA A 13 -33.01 47.03 10.58
C ALA A 13 -31.75 47.03 9.71
N ALA A 14 -30.69 47.67 10.19
CA ALA A 14 -29.37 47.61 9.57
C ALA A 14 -28.70 46.25 9.91
N ALA A 15 -28.54 45.37 8.93
CA ALA A 15 -27.78 44.13 9.05
C ALA A 15 -26.28 44.45 9.00
N ILE A 16 -25.60 44.31 10.13
CA ILE A 16 -24.14 44.39 10.22
C ILE A 16 -23.56 43.04 9.78
N CYS A 17 -23.04 42.97 8.54
CA CYS A 17 -22.23 41.84 8.08
C CYS A 17 -20.87 41.90 8.80
N VAL A 18 -20.69 41.06 9.83
CA VAL A 18 -19.39 40.80 10.42
C VAL A 18 -18.64 39.79 9.52
N SER A 19 -17.76 40.31 8.66
CA SER A 19 -16.82 39.52 7.90
C SER A 19 -15.74 38.98 8.85
N ALA A 20 -15.78 37.68 9.16
CA ALA A 20 -14.71 36.99 9.86
C ALA A 20 -13.44 37.02 9.00
N PRO A 21 -12.27 37.38 9.55
CA PRO A 21 -11.03 37.31 8.79
C PRO A 21 -10.71 35.85 8.46
N HIS A 22 -10.66 35.52 7.17
CA HIS A 22 -10.04 34.31 6.70
C HIS A 22 -8.57 34.39 7.08
N GLN A 23 -8.16 33.63 8.12
CA GLN A 23 -6.76 33.38 8.39
C GLN A 23 -6.22 32.52 7.26
N LEU A 24 -5.54 33.14 6.31
CA LEU A 24 -4.62 32.42 5.41
C LEU A 24 -3.58 31.75 6.31
N ARG A 25 -3.70 30.44 6.47
CA ARG A 25 -2.61 29.62 7.00
C ARG A 25 -1.44 29.80 6.04
N ALA A 26 -0.48 30.61 6.43
CA ALA A 26 0.81 30.66 5.77
C ALA A 26 1.38 29.24 5.85
N GLY A 27 1.47 28.55 4.71
CA GLY A 27 2.22 27.32 4.59
C GLY A 27 3.67 27.65 4.90
N GLY A 28 4.13 27.30 6.10
CA GLY A 28 5.56 27.32 6.42
C GLY A 28 6.32 26.49 5.38
N PRO A 29 7.61 26.72 5.18
CA PRO A 29 8.42 25.93 4.27
C PRO A 29 8.22 24.44 4.60
N SER A 30 7.94 23.64 3.58
CA SER A 30 7.82 22.19 3.72
C SER A 30 9.12 21.67 4.31
N THR A 31 9.08 21.22 5.55
CA THR A 31 10.24 20.62 6.25
C THR A 31 10.29 19.11 6.03
N SER A 32 9.82 18.65 4.87
CA SER A 32 9.76 17.24 4.56
C SER A 32 11.16 16.63 4.43
N ALA A 33 11.36 15.52 5.07
CA ALA A 33 12.56 14.71 4.97
C ALA A 33 12.25 13.39 4.26
N SER A 34 13.27 12.60 3.97
CA SER A 34 13.10 11.27 3.38
C SER A 34 14.08 10.27 3.96
N VAL A 35 13.66 9.01 3.97
CA VAL A 35 14.54 7.87 4.25
C VAL A 35 14.55 6.99 3.02
N ARG A 36 15.74 6.77 2.46
CA ARG A 36 15.96 5.96 1.27
C ARG A 36 16.93 4.84 1.55
N GLY A 37 16.96 3.87 0.67
CA GLY A 37 17.97 2.86 0.75
C GLY A 37 17.69 1.63 -0.08
N VAL A 38 18.45 0.58 0.22
CA VAL A 38 18.37 -0.69 -0.49
C VAL A 38 18.25 -1.82 0.53
N VAL A 39 17.47 -2.83 0.18
CA VAL A 39 17.37 -4.07 0.95
C VAL A 39 18.20 -5.14 0.25
N HIS A 40 19.13 -5.74 0.99
CA HIS A 40 20.05 -6.77 0.50
C HIS A 40 19.75 -8.14 1.11
N PHE A 41 20.07 -9.16 0.35
CA PHE A 41 20.13 -10.55 0.79
C PHE A 41 21.59 -11.02 0.82
N GLU A 42 22.05 -11.48 1.96
CA GLU A 42 23.38 -12.08 2.14
C GLU A 42 23.28 -13.61 2.19
N GLY A 43 24.11 -14.26 1.44
CA GLY A 43 24.19 -15.71 1.35
C GLY A 43 23.79 -16.26 -0.01
N LYS A 44 23.62 -17.58 -0.08
CA LYS A 44 23.19 -18.24 -1.32
C LYS A 44 21.69 -18.07 -1.50
N VAL A 45 21.26 -17.38 -2.55
CA VAL A 45 19.85 -17.24 -2.89
C VAL A 45 19.23 -18.64 -3.11
N PRO A 46 18.14 -18.98 -2.41
CA PRO A 46 17.47 -20.27 -2.60
C PRO A 46 17.04 -20.45 -4.04
N VAL A 47 17.20 -21.66 -4.57
CA VAL A 47 16.74 -21.98 -5.92
C VAL A 47 15.22 -21.95 -5.92
N SER A 48 14.64 -21.08 -6.76
CA SER A 48 13.20 -21.01 -6.95
C SER A 48 12.66 -22.35 -7.49
N LYS A 49 11.53 -22.81 -6.93
CA LYS A 49 10.93 -24.09 -7.29
C LYS A 49 10.12 -23.96 -8.59
N PRO A 50 10.16 -24.95 -9.48
CA PRO A 50 9.26 -24.96 -10.63
C PRO A 50 7.80 -24.97 -10.20
N VAL A 51 6.97 -24.20 -10.89
CA VAL A 51 5.51 -24.17 -10.75
C VAL A 51 4.90 -25.04 -11.84
N SER A 52 4.17 -26.08 -11.44
CA SER A 52 3.43 -26.92 -12.38
C SER A 52 2.04 -26.35 -12.62
N MET A 53 1.75 -25.97 -13.85
CA MET A 53 0.42 -25.55 -14.32
C MET A 53 -0.29 -26.64 -15.14
N ALA A 54 0.13 -27.91 -15.00
CA ALA A 54 -0.39 -29.01 -15.80
C ALA A 54 -1.91 -29.25 -15.60
N SER A 55 -2.47 -28.82 -14.47
CA SER A 55 -3.90 -28.92 -14.19
C SER A 55 -4.76 -27.89 -14.94
N ASP A 56 -4.17 -26.84 -15.47
CA ASP A 56 -4.84 -25.83 -16.29
C ASP A 56 -4.05 -25.50 -17.55
N PRO A 57 -4.42 -26.07 -18.72
CA PRO A 57 -3.75 -25.80 -19.98
C PRO A 57 -3.84 -24.35 -20.45
N VAL A 58 -4.86 -23.58 -20.01
CA VAL A 58 -4.99 -22.15 -20.34
C VAL A 58 -3.88 -21.36 -19.66
N CYS A 59 -3.61 -21.67 -18.41
CA CYS A 59 -2.50 -21.08 -17.66
C CYS A 59 -1.14 -21.48 -18.26
N ALA A 60 -0.94 -22.78 -18.52
CA ALA A 60 0.33 -23.29 -19.04
C ALA A 60 0.74 -22.65 -20.37
N LYS A 61 -0.21 -22.39 -21.26
CA LYS A 61 0.03 -21.79 -22.59
C LYS A 61 0.45 -20.33 -22.54
N GLN A 62 0.25 -19.62 -21.45
CA GLN A 62 0.62 -18.22 -21.31
C GLN A 62 2.12 -18.01 -21.06
N HIS A 63 2.86 -19.07 -20.77
CA HIS A 63 4.28 -19.02 -20.44
C HIS A 63 5.12 -19.72 -21.51
N ALA A 64 6.14 -19.01 -22.03
CA ALA A 64 7.08 -19.58 -23.01
C ALA A 64 8.08 -20.56 -22.40
N GLY A 65 8.14 -20.66 -21.07
CA GLY A 65 9.07 -21.51 -20.33
C GLY A 65 8.57 -21.84 -18.92
N PRO A 66 9.32 -22.63 -18.16
CA PRO A 66 8.90 -23.01 -16.82
C PRO A 66 8.81 -21.77 -15.90
N LEU A 67 7.64 -21.59 -15.29
CA LEU A 67 7.45 -20.62 -14.23
C LEU A 67 8.09 -21.14 -12.94
N VAL A 68 8.59 -20.22 -12.12
CA VAL A 68 9.16 -20.52 -10.81
C VAL A 68 8.50 -19.73 -9.69
N THR A 69 8.60 -20.21 -8.46
CA THR A 69 8.10 -19.49 -7.29
C THR A 69 8.81 -18.16 -7.10
N GLN A 70 8.10 -17.17 -6.56
CA GLN A 70 8.61 -15.81 -6.32
C GLN A 70 8.99 -15.57 -4.84
N GLU A 71 9.29 -16.64 -4.11
CA GLU A 71 9.47 -16.61 -2.66
C GLU A 71 10.68 -15.79 -2.18
N VAL A 72 11.82 -15.89 -2.88
CA VAL A 72 13.01 -15.06 -2.62
C VAL A 72 13.59 -14.67 -3.97
N LEU A 73 13.47 -13.41 -4.31
CA LEU A 73 13.97 -12.84 -5.56
C LEU A 73 15.05 -11.82 -5.24
N ALA A 74 16.29 -12.17 -5.50
CA ALA A 74 17.42 -11.25 -5.40
C ALA A 74 18.17 -11.22 -6.72
N ASP A 75 18.67 -10.04 -7.07
CA ASP A 75 19.52 -9.87 -8.23
C ASP A 75 20.94 -10.42 -7.99
N PRO A 76 21.85 -10.44 -8.99
CA PRO A 76 23.22 -10.91 -8.80
C PRO A 76 24.06 -10.14 -7.77
N LYS A 77 23.64 -8.92 -7.39
CA LYS A 77 24.29 -8.11 -6.34
C LYS A 77 23.70 -8.42 -4.95
N GLY A 78 22.64 -9.19 -4.89
CA GLY A 78 21.89 -9.48 -3.66
C GLY A 78 20.77 -8.48 -3.37
N ASP A 79 20.42 -7.60 -4.29
CA ASP A 79 19.34 -6.62 -4.08
C ASP A 79 17.99 -7.35 -4.06
N LEU A 80 17.28 -7.24 -2.91
CA LEU A 80 16.13 -8.09 -2.58
C LEU A 80 14.81 -7.42 -2.96
N GLN A 81 14.05 -8.09 -3.82
CA GLN A 81 12.73 -7.66 -4.27
C GLN A 81 11.62 -8.11 -3.31
N ASN A 82 10.44 -7.49 -3.41
CA ASN A 82 9.22 -7.84 -2.68
C ASN A 82 9.31 -7.65 -1.16
N VAL A 83 10.15 -6.74 -0.69
CA VAL A 83 10.22 -6.35 0.72
C VAL A 83 9.32 -5.15 0.96
N VAL A 84 8.44 -5.24 1.96
CA VAL A 84 7.64 -4.10 2.43
C VAL A 84 8.46 -3.34 3.47
N VAL A 85 8.87 -2.12 3.14
CA VAL A 85 9.57 -1.21 4.05
C VAL A 85 8.60 -0.14 4.52
N PHE A 86 8.47 0.07 5.82
CA PHE A 86 7.46 0.98 6.38
C PHE A 86 7.85 1.56 7.73
N VAL A 87 7.30 2.73 8.04
CA VAL A 87 7.39 3.31 9.38
C VAL A 87 6.44 2.57 10.32
N SER A 88 6.95 1.96 11.37
CA SER A 88 6.15 1.24 12.36
C SER A 88 5.84 2.06 13.61
N GLU A 89 6.69 3.05 13.93
CA GLU A 89 6.55 3.90 15.12
C GLU A 89 7.12 5.30 14.85
N GLY A 90 6.70 6.28 15.65
CA GLY A 90 7.22 7.65 15.61
C GLY A 90 6.30 8.66 14.91
N LEU A 91 5.21 8.21 14.27
CA LEU A 91 4.25 9.10 13.61
C LEU A 91 3.28 9.76 14.60
N GLY A 92 3.12 9.24 15.82
CA GLY A 92 2.10 9.68 16.78
C GLY A 92 0.69 9.46 16.25
N ASP A 93 -0.26 10.26 16.72
CA ASP A 93 -1.69 10.15 16.39
C ASP A 93 -2.09 10.89 15.09
N ARG A 94 -1.12 11.05 14.16
CA ARG A 94 -1.40 11.72 12.88
C ARG A 94 -2.37 10.91 12.04
N ALA A 95 -3.45 11.56 11.60
CA ALA A 95 -4.38 11.00 10.64
C ALA A 95 -3.96 11.36 9.20
N PHE A 96 -4.15 10.42 8.31
CA PHE A 96 -3.86 10.60 6.89
C PHE A 96 -5.04 10.05 6.08
N ASP A 97 -5.61 10.85 5.21
CA ASP A 97 -6.69 10.39 4.33
C ASP A 97 -6.16 9.39 3.31
N PRO A 98 -6.93 8.33 2.99
CA PRO A 98 -6.56 7.40 1.93
C PRO A 98 -6.56 8.12 0.57
N PRO A 99 -5.68 7.70 -0.37
CA PRO A 99 -5.73 8.21 -1.75
C PRO A 99 -7.08 7.89 -2.40
N ALA A 100 -7.53 8.78 -3.29
CA ALA A 100 -8.75 8.57 -4.09
C ALA A 100 -8.54 7.50 -5.17
N ASP A 101 -7.33 7.42 -5.71
CA ASP A 101 -7.00 6.49 -6.78
C ASP A 101 -6.93 5.05 -6.26
N PRO A 102 -7.53 4.09 -6.97
CA PRO A 102 -7.43 2.69 -6.61
C PRO A 102 -6.03 2.13 -6.90
N VAL A 103 -5.66 1.11 -6.16
CA VAL A 103 -4.51 0.26 -6.48
C VAL A 103 -5.00 -0.99 -7.18
N VAL A 104 -4.31 -1.39 -8.26
CA VAL A 104 -4.73 -2.53 -9.08
C VAL A 104 -4.02 -3.80 -8.63
N VAL A 105 -4.79 -4.88 -8.51
CA VAL A 105 -4.31 -6.26 -8.41
C VAL A 105 -4.77 -6.99 -9.67
N GLU A 106 -3.83 -7.31 -10.54
CA GLU A 106 -4.11 -8.05 -11.76
C GLU A 106 -3.91 -9.55 -11.54
N GLN A 107 -4.75 -10.35 -12.18
CA GLN A 107 -4.55 -11.77 -12.37
C GLN A 107 -4.21 -11.97 -13.85
N LYS A 108 -2.94 -12.21 -14.10
CA LYS A 108 -2.38 -12.30 -15.44
C LYS A 108 -1.28 -13.35 -15.51
N GLY A 109 -1.36 -14.21 -16.51
CA GLY A 109 -0.49 -15.38 -16.59
C GLY A 109 -0.75 -16.35 -15.43
N CYS A 110 -1.98 -16.39 -14.91
CA CYS A 110 -2.36 -17.16 -13.73
C CYS A 110 -1.45 -16.90 -12.51
N MET A 111 -1.13 -15.62 -12.33
CA MET A 111 -0.37 -15.09 -11.19
C MET A 111 -1.02 -13.80 -10.70
N TYR A 112 -0.90 -13.50 -9.41
CA TYR A 112 -1.21 -12.15 -8.90
C TYR A 112 -0.07 -11.20 -9.22
N GLN A 113 -0.41 -10.02 -9.72
CA GLN A 113 0.55 -8.96 -10.04
C GLN A 113 0.06 -7.63 -9.43
N PRO A 114 0.89 -7.00 -8.56
CA PRO A 114 2.20 -7.48 -8.08
C PRO A 114 2.08 -8.64 -7.09
N HIS A 115 3.16 -9.40 -6.88
CA HIS A 115 3.24 -10.49 -5.89
C HIS A 115 3.07 -10.00 -4.45
N VAL A 116 3.67 -8.85 -4.13
CA VAL A 116 3.52 -8.14 -2.85
C VAL A 116 3.02 -6.73 -3.11
N LEU A 117 1.92 -6.37 -2.46
CA LEU A 117 1.27 -5.08 -2.58
C LEU A 117 1.19 -4.39 -1.23
N ALA A 118 1.43 -3.08 -1.18
CA ALA A 118 1.19 -2.26 -0.02
C ALA A 118 0.17 -1.16 -0.34
N VAL A 119 -0.82 -0.98 0.55
CA VAL A 119 -1.94 -0.05 0.34
C VAL A 119 -2.29 0.72 1.62
N ARG A 120 -3.07 1.77 1.47
CA ARG A 120 -3.65 2.50 2.58
C ARG A 120 -4.92 1.82 3.09
N ALA A 121 -5.16 1.89 4.39
CA ALA A 121 -6.46 1.53 4.96
C ALA A 121 -7.57 2.33 4.28
N ASN A 122 -8.66 1.67 3.89
CA ASN A 122 -9.80 2.19 3.13
C ASN A 122 -9.48 2.67 1.70
N GLN A 123 -8.26 2.49 1.19
CA GLN A 123 -7.97 2.69 -0.23
C GLN A 123 -8.64 1.58 -1.05
N LYS A 124 -9.20 1.95 -2.19
CA LYS A 124 -9.81 1.00 -3.10
C LYS A 124 -8.75 0.08 -3.73
N LEU A 125 -9.04 -1.21 -3.73
CA LEU A 125 -8.36 -2.24 -4.51
C LEU A 125 -9.22 -2.55 -5.72
N GLN A 126 -8.70 -2.32 -6.90
CA GLN A 126 -9.31 -2.78 -8.13
C GLN A 126 -8.73 -4.16 -8.48
N LEU A 127 -9.58 -5.16 -8.44
CA LEU A 127 -9.25 -6.55 -8.76
C LEU A 127 -9.60 -6.79 -10.23
N VAL A 128 -8.66 -7.28 -11.02
CA VAL A 128 -8.83 -7.44 -12.47
C VAL A 128 -8.37 -8.83 -12.88
N ASN A 129 -9.22 -9.60 -13.55
CA ASN A 129 -8.83 -10.86 -14.17
C ASN A 129 -8.63 -10.68 -15.68
N ASP A 130 -7.37 -10.60 -16.10
CA ASP A 130 -6.95 -10.47 -17.51
C ASP A 130 -6.68 -11.83 -18.19
N ASP A 131 -6.88 -12.94 -17.46
CA ASP A 131 -6.70 -14.28 -18.01
C ASP A 131 -7.99 -14.83 -18.65
N ALA A 132 -7.85 -15.76 -19.59
CA ALA A 132 -8.96 -16.44 -20.25
C ALA A 132 -9.50 -17.63 -19.42
N THR A 133 -9.18 -17.71 -18.14
CA THR A 133 -9.67 -18.72 -17.18
C THR A 133 -10.18 -18.03 -15.91
N SER A 134 -11.00 -18.74 -15.14
CA SER A 134 -11.55 -18.22 -13.90
C SER A 134 -10.56 -18.37 -12.76
N HIS A 135 -10.45 -17.32 -11.96
CA HIS A 135 -9.69 -17.31 -10.73
C HIS A 135 -10.59 -17.00 -9.54
N ASN A 136 -10.00 -16.92 -8.38
CA ASN A 136 -10.55 -16.20 -7.25
C ASN A 136 -9.43 -15.52 -6.48
N ILE A 137 -9.75 -14.44 -5.79
CA ILE A 137 -8.85 -13.80 -4.85
C ILE A 137 -9.38 -14.00 -3.44
N HIS A 138 -8.54 -14.58 -2.57
CA HIS A 138 -8.90 -14.98 -1.21
C HIS A 138 -7.83 -14.52 -0.23
N PRO A 139 -7.89 -13.26 0.25
CA PRO A 139 -7.07 -12.79 1.35
C PRO A 139 -7.46 -13.49 2.65
N GLN A 140 -6.46 -13.84 3.46
CA GLN A 140 -6.63 -14.51 4.75
C GLN A 140 -6.09 -13.60 5.88
N PRO A 141 -6.77 -12.49 6.19
CA PRO A 141 -6.34 -11.54 7.21
C PRO A 141 -6.55 -12.10 8.62
N ALA A 142 -5.73 -11.63 9.57
CA ALA A 142 -5.92 -11.88 11.01
C ALA A 142 -6.76 -10.77 11.67
N ASN A 143 -6.66 -9.53 11.19
CA ASN A 143 -7.29 -8.35 11.81
C ASN A 143 -8.39 -7.69 10.96
N ASN A 144 -8.44 -7.98 9.67
CA ASN A 144 -9.47 -7.50 8.77
C ASN A 144 -10.55 -8.57 8.54
N ARG A 145 -11.63 -8.20 7.86
CA ARG A 145 -12.64 -9.14 7.42
C ARG A 145 -12.08 -10.01 6.29
N GLU A 146 -12.14 -11.31 6.44
CA GLU A 146 -11.86 -12.27 5.37
C GLU A 146 -12.94 -12.21 4.29
N TRP A 147 -12.55 -12.33 3.03
CA TRP A 147 -13.45 -12.44 1.90
C TRP A 147 -12.84 -13.30 0.79
N ASN A 148 -13.70 -13.86 -0.04
CA ASN A 148 -13.29 -14.69 -1.17
C ASN A 148 -14.17 -14.33 -2.37
N LYS A 149 -13.57 -13.84 -3.44
CA LYS A 149 -14.27 -13.37 -4.63
C LYS A 149 -13.91 -14.24 -5.83
N ALA A 150 -14.92 -14.78 -6.46
CA ALA A 150 -14.77 -15.46 -7.75
C ALA A 150 -14.63 -14.42 -8.87
N GLU A 151 -13.67 -14.61 -9.74
CA GLU A 151 -13.33 -13.69 -10.82
C GLU A 151 -13.30 -14.44 -12.15
N PRO A 152 -14.44 -14.44 -12.89
CA PRO A 152 -14.48 -14.94 -14.25
C PRO A 152 -13.58 -14.11 -15.18
N PRO A 153 -13.22 -14.63 -16.37
CA PRO A 153 -12.43 -13.91 -17.36
C PRO A 153 -12.98 -12.50 -17.65
N GLY A 154 -12.10 -11.49 -17.62
CA GLY A 154 -12.44 -10.10 -17.88
C GLY A 154 -13.18 -9.38 -16.75
N SER A 155 -13.36 -10.01 -15.58
CA SER A 155 -14.02 -9.37 -14.44
C SER A 155 -13.18 -8.24 -13.85
N LYS A 156 -13.91 -7.23 -13.33
CA LYS A 156 -13.34 -6.12 -12.55
C LYS A 156 -14.19 -5.91 -11.32
N MET A 157 -13.57 -5.89 -10.15
CA MET A 157 -14.25 -5.70 -8.86
C MET A 157 -13.49 -4.72 -7.99
N GLU A 158 -14.15 -4.15 -6.99
CA GLU A 158 -13.51 -3.29 -6.00
C GLU A 158 -13.71 -3.86 -4.61
N GLU A 159 -12.65 -3.83 -3.82
CA GLU A 159 -12.61 -4.16 -2.39
C GLU A 159 -11.73 -3.19 -1.62
N SER A 160 -11.69 -3.29 -0.30
CA SER A 160 -10.78 -2.52 0.55
C SER A 160 -10.55 -3.22 1.88
N PHE A 161 -9.49 -2.80 2.59
CA PHE A 161 -9.21 -3.20 3.96
C PHE A 161 -9.30 -2.00 4.90
N ALA A 162 -10.04 -2.13 5.99
CA ALA A 162 -10.28 -1.03 6.91
C ALA A 162 -9.21 -0.86 7.99
N ARG A 163 -8.45 -1.92 8.29
CA ARG A 163 -7.51 -1.96 9.41
C ARG A 163 -6.09 -2.18 8.94
N GLU A 164 -5.16 -1.55 9.64
CA GLU A 164 -3.74 -1.79 9.44
C GLU A 164 -3.38 -3.25 9.74
N GLU A 165 -2.70 -3.87 8.79
CA GLU A 165 -2.24 -5.24 8.90
C GLU A 165 -1.13 -5.51 7.89
N VAL A 166 0.00 -6.00 8.35
CA VAL A 166 1.11 -6.39 7.49
C VAL A 166 1.02 -7.89 7.19
N ALA A 167 1.40 -8.27 5.97
CA ALA A 167 1.52 -9.68 5.56
C ALA A 167 0.20 -10.47 5.48
N ILE A 168 -0.88 -9.86 4.98
CA ILE A 168 -2.11 -10.60 4.66
C ILE A 168 -1.82 -11.58 3.52
N PRO A 169 -1.82 -12.92 3.74
CA PRO A 169 -1.65 -13.86 2.66
C PRO A 169 -2.84 -13.81 1.71
N VAL A 170 -2.56 -13.91 0.42
CA VAL A 170 -3.56 -14.00 -0.64
C VAL A 170 -3.35 -15.28 -1.43
N LYS A 171 -4.43 -16.02 -1.70
CA LYS A 171 -4.38 -17.25 -2.48
C LYS A 171 -5.52 -17.32 -3.49
N CYS A 172 -5.32 -18.12 -4.54
CA CYS A 172 -6.37 -18.65 -5.38
C CYS A 172 -6.74 -20.06 -4.93
N ASN A 173 -8.03 -20.35 -4.78
CA ASN A 173 -8.49 -21.71 -4.42
C ASN A 173 -8.53 -22.65 -5.64
N VAL A 174 -8.55 -22.08 -6.86
CA VAL A 174 -8.53 -22.84 -8.12
C VAL A 174 -7.08 -23.22 -8.49
N HIS A 175 -6.15 -22.29 -8.34
CA HIS A 175 -4.77 -22.44 -8.76
C HIS A 175 -3.83 -22.32 -7.54
N PRO A 176 -3.39 -23.43 -6.93
CA PRO A 176 -2.66 -23.42 -5.65
C PRO A 176 -1.30 -22.69 -5.70
N TRP A 177 -0.76 -22.48 -6.91
CA TRP A 177 0.48 -21.73 -7.12
C TRP A 177 0.28 -20.20 -7.11
N MET A 178 -0.96 -19.71 -7.34
CA MET A 178 -1.26 -18.28 -7.29
C MET A 178 -1.31 -17.81 -5.84
N ARG A 179 -0.26 -17.15 -5.42
CA ARG A 179 -0.08 -16.60 -4.07
C ARG A 179 0.50 -15.21 -4.14
N GLY A 180 0.20 -14.41 -3.12
CA GLY A 180 0.74 -13.08 -2.94
C GLY A 180 0.50 -12.57 -1.52
N TYR A 181 0.87 -11.31 -1.27
CA TYR A 181 0.69 -10.69 0.03
C TYR A 181 0.22 -9.25 -0.12
N ILE A 182 -0.63 -8.82 0.81
CA ILE A 182 -1.08 -7.44 0.91
C ILE A 182 -0.71 -6.90 2.28
N ALA A 183 -0.07 -5.71 2.30
CA ALA A 183 0.18 -4.95 3.50
C ALA A 183 -0.71 -3.71 3.51
N VAL A 184 -1.35 -3.41 4.64
CA VAL A 184 -2.29 -2.30 4.82
C VAL A 184 -1.78 -1.36 5.88
N PHE A 185 -1.69 -0.06 5.56
CA PHE A 185 -1.16 0.97 6.46
C PHE A 185 -2.14 2.14 6.64
N LYS A 186 -2.16 2.74 7.84
CA LYS A 186 -2.91 3.97 8.13
C LYS A 186 -2.22 5.24 7.63
N HIS A 187 -0.95 5.17 7.25
CA HIS A 187 -0.10 6.29 6.85
C HIS A 187 0.53 6.03 5.46
N PRO A 188 1.05 7.05 4.77
CA PRO A 188 1.63 6.88 3.42
C PRO A 188 3.11 6.47 3.39
N PHE A 189 3.75 6.28 4.54
CA PHE A 189 5.20 6.06 4.65
C PHE A 189 5.54 4.57 4.57
N PHE A 190 5.39 4.01 3.40
CA PHE A 190 5.75 2.65 3.06
C PHE A 190 6.17 2.55 1.59
N ALA A 191 6.95 1.54 1.28
CA ALA A 191 7.35 1.17 -0.07
C ALA A 191 7.47 -0.34 -0.19
N VAL A 192 7.36 -0.86 -1.42
CA VAL A 192 7.69 -2.26 -1.74
C VAL A 192 8.89 -2.25 -2.67
N THR A 193 9.94 -2.99 -2.33
CA THR A 193 11.17 -3.00 -3.12
C THR A 193 10.96 -3.65 -4.49
N GLY A 194 11.47 -2.98 -5.52
CA GLY A 194 11.56 -3.49 -6.89
C GLY A 194 12.76 -4.44 -7.09
N LYS A 195 13.09 -4.69 -8.35
CA LYS A 195 14.20 -5.58 -8.74
C LYS A 195 15.58 -5.13 -8.27
N ASP A 196 15.73 -3.84 -8.03
CA ASP A 196 16.95 -3.20 -7.54
C ASP A 196 17.00 -3.08 -6.01
N GLY A 197 16.06 -3.68 -5.30
CA GLY A 197 15.97 -3.65 -3.85
C GLY A 197 15.73 -2.27 -3.24
N SER A 198 15.57 -1.22 -4.05
CA SER A 198 15.46 0.16 -3.58
C SER A 198 14.11 0.45 -2.92
N PHE A 199 14.12 1.41 -1.97
CA PHE A 199 12.93 1.98 -1.36
C PHE A 199 13.10 3.47 -1.08
N ASP A 200 12.00 4.21 -1.05
CA ASP A 200 11.94 5.63 -0.72
C ASP A 200 10.71 5.92 0.17
N LEU A 201 10.95 6.39 1.39
CA LEU A 201 9.94 6.89 2.31
C LEU A 201 10.01 8.42 2.31
N SER A 202 9.38 9.03 1.34
CA SER A 202 9.40 10.48 1.11
C SER A 202 8.40 11.23 1.99
N ASN A 203 8.63 12.53 2.15
CA ASN A 203 7.74 13.46 2.84
C ASN A 203 7.51 13.14 4.33
N LEU A 204 8.46 12.48 4.96
CA LEU A 204 8.47 12.27 6.41
C LEU A 204 8.66 13.61 7.14
N PRO A 205 7.86 13.91 8.17
CA PRO A 205 8.20 14.99 9.09
C PRO A 205 9.54 14.74 9.79
N PRO A 206 10.26 15.77 10.21
CA PRO A 206 11.44 15.56 11.08
C PRO A 206 11.05 14.81 12.36
N GLY A 207 11.87 13.85 12.77
CA GLY A 207 11.56 13.02 13.94
C GLY A 207 12.42 11.79 14.07
N THR A 208 12.11 10.98 15.06
CA THR A 208 12.72 9.66 15.27
C THR A 208 11.69 8.58 14.97
N TYR A 209 12.04 7.64 14.12
CA TYR A 209 11.15 6.61 13.61
C TYR A 209 11.75 5.23 13.78
N THR A 210 10.90 4.24 14.08
CA THR A 210 11.24 2.84 13.87
C THR A 210 10.76 2.45 12.47
N ILE A 211 11.71 2.05 11.60
CA ILE A 211 11.43 1.58 10.25
C ILE A 211 11.62 0.07 10.23
N LYS A 212 10.62 -0.64 9.70
CA LYS A 212 10.65 -2.10 9.53
C LYS A 212 10.70 -2.46 8.06
N ALA A 213 11.40 -3.56 7.77
CA ALA A 213 11.42 -4.24 6.49
C ALA A 213 10.90 -5.66 6.69
N TRP A 214 9.80 -6.01 6.01
CA TRP A 214 9.18 -7.33 6.09
C TRP A 214 9.31 -8.06 4.76
N HIS A 215 9.67 -9.34 4.82
CA HIS A 215 9.73 -10.25 3.68
C HIS A 215 9.04 -11.58 4.00
N GLU A 216 8.28 -12.12 3.05
CA GLU A 216 7.42 -13.31 3.25
C GLU A 216 8.13 -14.56 3.78
N LYS A 217 9.41 -14.76 3.46
CA LYS A 217 10.21 -15.92 3.87
C LYS A 217 11.27 -15.61 4.91
N LEU A 218 11.73 -14.36 4.97
CA LEU A 218 12.88 -13.99 5.78
C LEU A 218 12.48 -13.25 7.06
N GLY A 219 11.16 -13.01 7.26
CA GLY A 219 10.64 -12.36 8.45
C GLY A 219 10.80 -10.84 8.42
N THR A 220 11.09 -10.24 9.57
CA THR A 220 11.12 -8.79 9.74
C THR A 220 12.43 -8.33 10.35
N SER A 221 13.02 -7.29 9.77
CA SER A 221 14.14 -6.52 10.33
C SER A 221 13.66 -5.12 10.71
N SER A 222 14.33 -4.45 11.67
CA SER A 222 13.96 -3.10 12.10
C SER A 222 15.17 -2.25 12.45
N GLN A 223 15.06 -0.93 12.23
CA GLN A 223 16.07 0.06 12.58
C GLN A 223 15.39 1.32 13.11
N THR A 224 16.04 2.00 14.06
CA THR A 224 15.63 3.32 14.52
C THR A 224 16.44 4.39 13.79
N VAL A 225 15.74 5.38 13.23
CA VAL A 225 16.33 6.44 12.42
C VAL A 225 15.83 7.80 12.92
N THR A 226 16.75 8.72 13.15
CA THR A 226 16.44 10.13 13.42
C THR A 226 16.74 10.95 12.18
N ILE A 227 15.77 11.77 11.74
CA ILE A 227 15.88 12.64 10.57
C ILE A 227 15.53 14.08 10.93
N GLY A 228 16.35 15.01 10.43
CA GLY A 228 16.14 16.46 10.53
C GLY A 228 15.25 17.01 9.42
N ALA A 229 14.95 18.31 9.51
CA ALA A 229 14.21 19.01 8.46
C ALA A 229 15.01 19.04 7.15
N ASN A 230 14.36 18.71 6.03
CA ASN A 230 14.92 18.66 4.67
C ASN A 230 16.10 17.67 4.53
N GLU A 231 16.27 16.74 5.47
CA GLU A 231 17.29 15.72 5.43
C GLU A 231 16.84 14.53 4.58
N THR A 232 17.76 13.98 3.79
CA THR A 232 17.63 12.65 3.20
C THR A 232 18.59 11.71 3.92
N LYS A 233 18.05 10.70 4.59
CA LYS A 233 18.82 9.69 5.31
C LYS A 233 18.90 8.41 4.51
N GLU A 234 20.12 7.92 4.28
CA GLU A 234 20.35 6.62 3.64
C GLU A 234 20.48 5.52 4.71
N ILE A 235 19.72 4.44 4.54
CA ILE A 235 19.83 3.22 5.38
C ILE A 235 19.74 1.98 4.50
N SER A 236 20.22 0.85 5.01
CA SER A 236 20.09 -0.45 4.35
C SER A 236 19.58 -1.50 5.31
N PHE A 237 18.80 -2.45 4.79
CA PHE A 237 18.41 -3.66 5.50
C PHE A 237 19.13 -4.85 4.89
N VAL A 238 19.55 -5.78 5.74
CA VAL A 238 20.21 -7.02 5.31
C VAL A 238 19.43 -8.20 5.85
N PHE A 239 18.95 -9.05 4.95
CA PHE A 239 18.38 -10.36 5.28
C PHE A 239 19.41 -11.43 4.97
N LYS A 240 19.51 -12.44 5.84
CA LYS A 240 20.46 -13.56 5.68
C LYS A 240 19.72 -14.84 5.31
N GLY A 241 20.30 -15.56 4.37
CA GLY A 241 19.87 -16.93 4.09
C GLY A 241 20.06 -17.83 5.32
N MET A 242 19.10 -18.71 5.54
CA MET A 242 19.21 -19.77 6.56
C MET A 242 20.19 -20.85 6.09
#